data_35f5cddb1939c33474db6b4879034350
#
_entry.id   35f5cddb1939c33474db6b4879034350
#
_cell.length_a   1.000
_cell.length_b   1.000
_cell.length_c   1.000
_cell.angle_alpha   90.00
_cell.angle_beta   90.00
_cell.angle_gamma   90.00
#
_symmetry.space_group_name_H-M   'P 1'
#
loop_
_entity.id
_entity.type
_entity.pdbx_description
1 polymer ?
#
loop_
_entity_poly.entity_id
_entity_poly.type
_entity_poly.pdbx_seq_one_letter_code
_entity_poly.pdbx_strand_id
1 'polypeptide(L)'
;MEDVLTQISRLKRPTLLVNTARHGIEDYNRLIHLRRLLKTENLPSPGKAILKLMELESMINVQRISKSAEYSVARHVELIVALMCEARILKASKASRDRTVAQVR
;
A
#
# COMPACT_ATOMS: atom_id res chain seq x y z
N MET A 1 10.25 -12.98 -11.96
CA MET A 1 9.09 -12.34 -11.30
C MET A 1 9.58 -11.26 -10.36
N GLU A 2 9.02 -10.07 -10.48
CA GLU A 2 9.41 -8.97 -9.60
C GLU A 2 8.78 -9.14 -8.22
N ASP A 3 9.51 -8.77 -7.18
CA ASP A 3 8.92 -8.75 -5.86
C ASP A 3 7.98 -7.55 -5.70
N VAL A 4 7.18 -7.58 -4.64
CA VAL A 4 6.14 -6.60 -4.39
C VAL A 4 6.69 -5.19 -4.22
N LEU A 5 7.81 -5.07 -3.52
CA LEU A 5 8.42 -3.75 -3.25
C LEU A 5 8.92 -3.10 -4.53
N THR A 6 9.49 -3.91 -5.44
CA THR A 6 9.94 -3.43 -6.74
C THR A 6 8.74 -2.96 -7.58
N GLN A 7 7.65 -3.73 -7.57
CA GLN A 7 6.44 -3.34 -8.29
C GLN A 7 5.89 -2.01 -7.79
N ILE A 8 5.85 -1.79 -6.47
CA ILE A 8 5.39 -0.53 -5.89
C ILE A 8 6.28 0.63 -6.34
N SER A 9 7.60 0.43 -6.36
CA SER A 9 8.54 1.50 -6.72
C SER A 9 8.36 1.98 -8.15
N ARG A 10 7.75 1.18 -9.01
CA ARG A 10 7.51 1.52 -10.41
C ARG A 10 6.18 2.19 -10.67
N LEU A 11 5.31 2.28 -9.68
CA LEU A 11 4.02 2.93 -9.85
C LEU A 11 4.23 4.43 -10.11
N LYS A 12 3.61 4.91 -11.20
CA LYS A 12 3.64 6.33 -11.55
C LYS A 12 2.27 6.93 -11.30
N ARG A 13 2.21 7.86 -10.37
CA ARG A 13 0.98 8.54 -10.00
C ARG A 13 1.25 10.03 -9.89
N PRO A 14 0.20 10.86 -10.06
CA PRO A 14 0.38 12.31 -9.92
C PRO A 14 1.02 12.68 -8.60
N THR A 15 1.96 13.62 -8.65
CA THR A 15 2.67 14.08 -7.46
C THR A 15 1.71 14.56 -6.37
N LEU A 16 0.63 15.22 -6.75
CA LEU A 16 -0.35 15.70 -5.79
C LEU A 16 -0.96 14.57 -4.98
N LEU A 17 -1.32 13.46 -5.62
CA LEU A 17 -1.87 12.29 -4.92
C LEU A 17 -0.85 11.69 -3.95
N VAL A 18 0.38 11.54 -4.40
CA VAL A 18 1.45 10.97 -3.60
C VAL A 18 1.77 11.86 -2.39
N ASN A 19 1.87 13.16 -2.61
CA ASN A 19 2.14 14.09 -1.52
C ASN A 19 0.99 14.13 -0.50
N THR A 20 -0.24 14.11 -0.98
CA THR A 20 -1.40 14.06 -0.10
C THR A 20 -1.39 12.78 0.75
N ALA A 21 -1.05 11.65 0.12
CA ALA A 21 -0.97 10.38 0.84
C ALA A 21 0.09 10.41 1.94
N ARG A 22 1.22 11.06 1.71
CA ARG A 22 2.28 11.16 2.72
C ARG A 22 1.81 11.81 4.01
N HIS A 23 0.87 12.74 3.93
CA HIS A 23 0.31 13.38 5.12
C HIS A 23 -0.57 12.43 5.94
N GLY A 24 -1.05 11.34 5.35
CA GLY A 24 -1.88 10.37 6.05
C GLY A 24 -1.13 9.20 6.67
N ILE A 25 0.18 9.11 6.44
CA ILE A 25 0.96 7.95 6.89
C ILE A 25 0.93 7.77 8.41
N GLU A 26 1.04 8.86 9.16
CA GLU A 26 1.07 8.78 10.62
C GLU A 26 -0.24 8.31 11.23
N ASP A 27 -1.35 8.54 10.54
CA ASP A 27 -2.68 8.18 11.02
C ASP A 27 -3.09 6.77 10.63
N TYR A 28 -2.30 6.09 9.80
CA TYR A 28 -2.64 4.76 9.31
C TYR A 28 -2.62 3.71 10.41
N ASN A 29 -3.70 2.95 10.51
CA ASN A 29 -3.84 1.84 11.45
C ASN A 29 -4.39 0.62 10.70
N ARG A 30 -3.60 -0.46 10.62
CA ARG A 30 -3.99 -1.67 9.91
C ARG A 30 -5.32 -2.25 10.39
N LEU A 31 -5.53 -2.25 11.71
CA LEU A 31 -6.75 -2.83 12.27
C LEU A 31 -8.01 -2.10 11.82
N ILE A 32 -7.90 -0.81 11.57
CA ILE A 32 -9.03 0.01 11.16
C ILE A 32 -9.07 0.20 9.65
N HIS A 33 -7.99 0.71 9.08
CA HIS A 33 -7.98 1.15 7.68
C HIS A 33 -7.85 0.00 6.70
N LEU A 34 -6.92 -0.92 6.96
CA LEU A 34 -6.70 -2.05 6.04
C LEU A 34 -7.92 -2.97 6.03
N ARG A 35 -8.49 -3.22 7.22
CA ARG A 35 -9.69 -4.05 7.32
C ARG A 35 -10.83 -3.45 6.51
N ARG A 36 -11.01 -2.13 6.59
CA ARG A 36 -12.06 -1.44 5.84
C ARG A 36 -11.81 -1.48 4.33
N LEU A 37 -10.56 -1.20 3.92
CA LEU A 37 -10.21 -1.15 2.50
C LEU A 37 -10.33 -2.52 1.84
N LEU A 38 -9.89 -3.57 2.51
CA LEU A 38 -9.93 -4.94 1.97
C LEU A 38 -11.25 -5.66 2.28
N LYS A 39 -12.10 -5.05 3.10
CA LYS A 39 -13.39 -5.64 3.51
C LYS A 39 -13.21 -7.04 4.07
N THR A 40 -12.27 -7.20 4.99
CA THR A 40 -11.96 -8.48 5.61
C THR A 40 -11.81 -8.34 7.12
N GLU A 41 -12.20 -9.38 7.86
CA GLU A 41 -12.01 -9.41 9.29
C GLU A 41 -10.63 -9.92 9.66
N ASN A 42 -10.08 -10.80 8.83
CA ASN A 42 -8.76 -11.37 9.05
C ASN A 42 -7.73 -10.63 8.23
N LEU A 43 -6.86 -9.87 8.90
CA LEU A 43 -5.85 -9.09 8.21
C LEU A 43 -4.78 -9.99 7.61
N PRO A 44 -4.47 -9.81 6.31
CA PRO A 44 -3.38 -10.54 5.69
C PRO A 44 -2.04 -9.99 6.14
N SER A 45 -0.98 -10.76 5.90
CA SER A 45 0.38 -10.27 6.10
C SER A 45 0.65 -9.07 5.17
N PRO A 46 1.65 -8.22 5.50
CA PRO A 46 1.93 -7.05 4.67
C PRO A 46 2.15 -7.37 3.19
N GLY A 47 2.88 -8.44 2.87
CA GLY A 47 3.10 -8.81 1.47
C GLY A 47 1.81 -9.13 0.73
N LYS A 48 0.93 -9.90 1.35
CA LYS A 48 -0.37 -10.24 0.76
C LYS A 48 -1.30 -9.03 0.70
N ALA A 49 -1.24 -8.17 1.73
CA ALA A 49 -2.03 -6.95 1.75
C ALA A 49 -1.66 -6.04 0.58
N ILE A 50 -0.35 -5.89 0.31
CA ILE A 50 0.14 -5.05 -0.78
C ILE A 50 -0.40 -5.54 -2.12
N LEU A 51 -0.40 -6.84 -2.37
CA LEU A 51 -0.92 -7.38 -3.63
C LEU A 51 -2.39 -7.02 -3.84
N LYS A 52 -3.20 -7.17 -2.80
CA LYS A 52 -4.62 -6.81 -2.87
C LYS A 52 -4.83 -5.31 -3.03
N LEU A 53 -4.05 -4.51 -2.30
CA LEU A 53 -4.13 -3.06 -2.40
C LEU A 53 -3.73 -2.56 -3.78
N MET A 54 -2.71 -3.18 -4.39
CA MET A 54 -2.29 -2.83 -5.74
C MET A 54 -3.39 -3.09 -6.77
N GLU A 55 -4.12 -4.18 -6.63
CA GLU A 55 -5.26 -4.46 -7.51
C GLU A 55 -6.33 -3.37 -7.38
N LEU A 56 -6.70 -3.04 -6.15
CA LEU A 56 -7.71 -2.01 -5.89
C LEU A 56 -7.25 -0.64 -6.38
N GLU A 57 -6.01 -0.30 -6.13
CA GLU A 57 -5.43 0.97 -6.56
C GLU A 57 -5.36 1.07 -8.09
N SER A 58 -5.00 -0.02 -8.75
CA SER A 58 -4.96 -0.06 -10.20
C SER A 58 -6.35 0.18 -10.80
N MET A 59 -7.37 -0.42 -10.22
CA MET A 59 -8.75 -0.23 -10.67
C MET A 59 -9.20 1.22 -10.53
N ILE A 60 -8.90 1.83 -9.38
CA ILE A 60 -9.31 3.21 -9.16
C ILE A 60 -8.48 4.17 -10.02
N ASN A 61 -7.23 3.83 -10.31
CA ASN A 61 -6.40 4.63 -11.20
C ASN A 61 -6.92 4.62 -12.64
N VAL A 62 -7.46 3.50 -13.09
CA VAL A 62 -8.13 3.44 -14.40
C VAL A 62 -9.32 4.39 -14.43
N GLN A 63 -10.10 4.42 -13.34
CA GLN A 63 -11.21 5.37 -13.23
C GLN A 63 -10.71 6.82 -13.30
N ARG A 64 -9.57 7.12 -12.69
CA ARG A 64 -8.98 8.46 -12.74
C ARG A 64 -8.62 8.85 -14.17
N ILE A 65 -7.93 7.95 -14.87
CA ILE A 65 -7.46 8.21 -16.23
C ILE A 65 -8.63 8.36 -17.20
N SER A 66 -9.66 7.53 -17.06
CA SER A 66 -10.85 7.57 -17.92
C SER A 66 -11.83 8.66 -17.51
N LYS A 67 -11.54 9.39 -16.45
CA LYS A 67 -12.41 10.47 -15.93
C LYS A 67 -13.81 9.96 -15.59
N SER A 68 -13.86 8.76 -15.01
CA SER A 68 -15.11 8.15 -14.58
C SER A 68 -15.77 8.99 -13.47
N ALA A 69 -17.09 9.10 -13.53
CA ALA A 69 -17.85 9.78 -12.48
C ALA A 69 -17.74 9.07 -11.13
N GLU A 70 -17.38 7.80 -11.13
CA GLU A 70 -17.23 7.00 -9.91
C GLU A 70 -15.89 7.18 -9.23
N TYR A 71 -14.95 7.88 -9.87
CA TYR A 71 -13.63 8.09 -9.30
C TYR A 71 -13.71 8.90 -8.01
N SER A 72 -13.10 8.38 -6.95
CA SER A 72 -12.99 9.08 -5.67
C SER A 72 -11.52 9.37 -5.36
N VAL A 73 -11.18 10.65 -5.28
CA VAL A 73 -9.82 11.08 -4.92
C VAL A 73 -9.50 10.62 -3.50
N ALA A 74 -10.45 10.77 -2.57
CA ALA A 74 -10.25 10.37 -1.18
C ALA A 74 -9.93 8.89 -1.05
N ARG A 75 -10.67 8.04 -1.75
CA ARG A 75 -10.43 6.60 -1.73
C ARG A 75 -9.08 6.27 -2.36
N HIS A 76 -8.72 6.94 -3.46
CA HIS A 76 -7.43 6.73 -4.11
C HIS A 76 -6.28 7.07 -3.15
N VAL A 77 -6.38 8.20 -2.45
CA VAL A 77 -5.39 8.61 -1.45
C VAL A 77 -5.28 7.57 -0.34
N GLU A 78 -6.42 7.08 0.18
CA GLU A 78 -6.41 6.05 1.22
C GLU A 78 -5.67 4.78 0.79
N LEU A 79 -5.88 4.35 -0.45
CA LEU A 79 -5.20 3.17 -0.99
C LEU A 79 -3.70 3.39 -1.10
N ILE A 80 -3.28 4.59 -1.53
CA ILE A 80 -1.85 4.92 -1.63
C ILE A 80 -1.21 4.97 -0.24
N VAL A 81 -1.90 5.56 0.76
CA VAL A 81 -1.42 5.58 2.15
C VAL A 81 -1.18 4.16 2.64
N ALA A 82 -2.17 3.29 2.44
CA ALA A 82 -2.06 1.90 2.88
C ALA A 82 -0.88 1.19 2.19
N LEU A 83 -0.71 1.40 0.89
CA LEU A 83 0.43 0.82 0.15
C LEU A 83 1.76 1.28 0.73
N MET A 84 1.92 2.58 0.99
CA MET A 84 3.15 3.11 1.56
C MET A 84 3.45 2.52 2.92
N CYS A 85 2.42 2.42 3.77
CA CYS A 85 2.60 1.93 5.13
C CYS A 85 2.88 0.42 5.16
N GLU A 86 2.14 -0.36 4.38
CA GLU A 86 2.38 -1.81 4.32
C GLU A 86 3.76 -2.10 3.73
N ALA A 87 4.21 -1.30 2.76
CA ALA A 87 5.56 -1.44 2.20
C ALA A 87 6.63 -1.17 3.25
N ARG A 88 6.44 -0.16 4.11
CA ARG A 88 7.37 0.14 5.21
C ARG A 88 7.42 -1.01 6.21
N ILE A 89 6.27 -1.57 6.56
CA ILE A 89 6.20 -2.70 7.48
C ILE A 89 6.95 -3.91 6.90
N LEU A 90 6.73 -4.18 5.62
CA LEU A 90 7.41 -5.30 4.95
C LEU A 90 8.91 -5.11 4.91
N LYS A 91 9.38 -3.90 4.58
CA LYS A 91 10.82 -3.58 4.57
C LYS A 91 11.45 -3.77 5.94
N ALA A 92 10.78 -3.26 6.99
CA ALA A 92 11.27 -3.39 8.36
C ALA A 92 11.34 -4.87 8.79
N SER A 93 10.35 -5.66 8.40
CA SER A 93 10.31 -7.08 8.69
C SER A 93 11.47 -7.83 8.01
N LYS A 94 11.74 -7.51 6.74
CA LYS A 94 12.87 -8.12 6.01
C LYS A 94 14.21 -7.74 6.64
N ALA A 95 14.40 -6.47 6.97
CA ALA A 95 15.64 -6.00 7.59
C ALA A 95 15.87 -6.69 8.94
N SER A 96 14.81 -6.87 9.73
CA SER A 96 14.88 -7.55 11.02
C SER A 96 15.30 -9.01 10.86
N ARG A 97 14.72 -9.72 9.88
CA ARG A 97 15.09 -11.11 9.61
C ARG A 97 16.52 -11.24 9.15
N ASP A 98 16.99 -10.33 8.28
CA ASP A 98 18.35 -10.35 7.78
C ASP A 98 19.35 -10.13 8.92
N ARG A 99 19.06 -9.21 9.85
CA ARG A 99 19.91 -8.99 11.01
C ARG A 99 19.95 -10.20 11.93
N THR A 100 18.81 -10.85 12.15
CA THR A 100 18.73 -12.03 12.99
C THR A 100 19.58 -13.17 12.41
N VAL A 101 19.51 -13.39 11.11
CA VAL A 101 20.30 -14.40 10.41
C VAL A 101 21.79 -14.09 10.55
N ALA A 102 22.18 -12.83 10.39
CA ALA A 102 23.57 -12.42 10.52
C ALA A 102 24.10 -12.64 11.94
N GLN A 103 23.28 -12.44 12.96
CA GLN A 103 23.69 -12.61 14.36
C GLN A 103 23.87 -14.08 14.77
N VAL A 104 23.17 -15.00 14.11
CA VAL A 104 23.24 -16.43 14.44
C VAL A 104 24.57 -17.03 14.01
N ARG A 105 25.28 -16.39 13.11
CA ARG A 105 26.61 -16.84 12.70
C ARG A 105 27.67 -16.31 13.65
#